data_eae671b9f8793da17dd70f51bed83b0f
#
_entry.id   eae671b9f8793da17dd70f51bed83b0f
#
_cell.length_a   1.000
_cell.length_b   1.000
_cell.length_c   1.000
_cell.angle_alpha   90.00
_cell.angle_beta   90.00
_cell.angle_gamma   90.00
#
_symmetry.space_group_name_H-M   'P 1'
#
loop_
_entity.id
_entity.type
_entity.pdbx_description
1 polymer ?
#
loop_
_entity_poly.entity_id
_entity_poly.type
_entity_poly.pdbx_seq_one_letter_code
_entity_poly.pdbx_strand_id
1 'polypeptide(L)' 'MKEKIIDLIKSNVEELEDVEITETTELISGGFIESFDVISLISEIENEFNIDISFDDIELEQFNTIESIIGIIEKFSK' A
#
# COMPACT_ATOMS: atom_id res chain seq x y z
N MET A 1 9.25 -7.03 5.33
CA MET A 1 8.34 -6.54 4.29
C MET A 1 7.43 -5.41 4.78
N LYS A 2 6.89 -5.55 5.97
CA LYS A 2 5.97 -4.54 6.50
C LYS A 2 6.61 -3.15 6.53
N GLU A 3 7.82 -3.07 7.04
CA GLU A 3 8.51 -1.79 7.17
C GLU A 3 8.76 -1.13 5.83
N LYS A 4 9.07 -1.93 4.82
CA LYS A 4 9.31 -1.41 3.49
C LYS A 4 8.05 -0.80 2.89
N ILE A 5 6.92 -1.44 3.13
CA ILE A 5 5.64 -0.93 2.65
C ILE A 5 5.28 0.37 3.36
N ILE A 6 5.50 0.41 4.67
CA ILE A 6 5.24 1.62 5.44
C ILE A 6 6.12 2.76 4.94
N ASP A 7 7.39 2.48 4.66
CA ASP A 7 8.30 3.49 4.14
C ASP A 7 7.83 4.02 2.79
N LEU A 8 7.35 3.12 1.93
CA LEU A 8 6.84 3.53 0.63
C LEU A 8 5.63 4.45 0.77
N ILE A 9 4.73 4.11 1.67
CA ILE A 9 3.54 4.92 1.89
C ILE A 9 3.93 6.30 2.39
N LYS A 10 4.82 6.36 3.35
CA LYS A 10 5.24 7.64 3.91
C LYS A 10 6.00 8.48 2.90
N SER A 11 6.72 7.84 2.00
CA SER A 11 7.43 8.55 0.94
C SER A 11 6.48 9.17 -0.07
N ASN A 12 5.35 8.51 -0.32
CA ASN A 12 4.38 9.00 -1.29
C ASN A 12 3.41 10.01 -0.71
N VAL A 13 3.11 9.89 0.57
CA VAL A 13 2.14 10.76 1.22
C VAL A 13 2.84 11.45 2.39
N GLU A 14 3.29 12.66 2.14
CA GLU A 14 4.09 13.39 3.12
C GLU A 14 3.36 13.61 4.43
N GLU A 15 2.05 13.74 4.38
CA GLU A 15 1.26 13.97 5.59
C GLU A 15 1.38 12.83 6.58
N LEU A 16 1.78 11.66 6.11
CA LEU A 16 1.88 10.49 6.97
C LEU A 16 3.25 10.32 7.58
N GLU A 17 4.17 11.21 7.31
CA GLU A 17 5.54 11.09 7.78
C GLU A 17 5.61 10.95 9.31
N ASP A 18 4.77 11.69 10.01
CA ASP A 18 4.76 11.68 11.47
C ASP A 18 3.66 10.81 12.06
N VAL A 19 2.97 10.06 11.23
CA VAL A 19 1.87 9.20 11.66
C VAL A 19 2.38 7.79 11.89
N GLU A 20 2.02 7.22 13.03
CA GLU A 20 2.38 5.84 13.31
C GLU A 20 1.46 4.91 12.55
N ILE A 21 2.03 4.12 11.65
CA ILE A 21 1.26 3.18 10.82
C ILE A 21 1.56 1.77 11.27
N THR A 22 0.51 1.03 11.62
CA THR A 22 0.63 -0.36 12.00
C THR A 22 -0.01 -1.24 10.96
N GLU A 23 0.05 -2.54 11.16
CA GLU A 23 -0.51 -3.51 10.22
C GLU A 23 -2.02 -3.36 10.04
N THR A 24 -2.68 -2.84 11.06
CA THR A 24 -4.13 -2.74 11.04
C THR A 24 -4.64 -1.31 10.89
N THR A 25 -3.75 -0.36 10.69
CA THR A 25 -4.17 1.03 10.47
C THR A 25 -5.01 1.10 9.21
N GLU A 26 -6.20 1.70 9.33
CA GLU A 26 -7.11 1.83 8.20
C GLU A 26 -6.70 3.07 7.39
N LEU A 27 -5.93 2.84 6.35
CA LEU A 27 -5.37 3.92 5.57
C LEU A 27 -6.42 4.67 4.76
N ILE A 28 -7.28 3.92 4.09
CA ILE A 28 -8.33 4.53 3.27
C ILE A 28 -9.52 4.94 4.12
N SER A 29 -10.04 4.01 4.92
CA SER A 29 -11.18 4.29 5.78
C SER A 29 -10.89 5.37 6.80
N GLY A 30 -9.66 5.42 7.27
CA GLY A 30 -9.26 6.40 8.25
C GLY A 30 -8.95 7.76 7.67
N GLY A 31 -8.99 7.88 6.35
CA GLY A 31 -8.78 9.16 5.70
C GLY A 31 -7.32 9.55 5.53
N PHE A 32 -6.40 8.60 5.69
CA PHE A 32 -4.98 8.89 5.53
C PHE A 32 -4.54 8.95 4.09
N ILE A 33 -5.12 8.11 3.22
CA ILE A 33 -4.81 8.12 1.80
C ILE A 33 -6.09 8.06 1.00
N GLU A 34 -6.00 8.51 -0.25
CA GLU A 34 -7.14 8.51 -1.15
C GLU A 34 -6.87 7.54 -2.30
N SER A 35 -7.89 7.25 -3.10
CA SER A 35 -7.74 6.32 -4.20
C SER A 35 -6.63 6.74 -5.16
N PHE A 36 -6.45 8.02 -5.34
CA PHE A 36 -5.37 8.52 -6.19
C PHE A 36 -4.01 8.12 -5.63
N ASP A 37 -3.87 8.21 -4.30
CA ASP A 37 -2.63 7.82 -3.64
C ASP A 37 -2.39 6.32 -3.77
N VAL A 38 -3.46 5.54 -3.76
CA VAL A 38 -3.35 4.09 -3.92
C VAL A 38 -2.76 3.73 -5.28
N ILE A 39 -3.18 4.44 -6.32
CA ILE A 39 -2.67 4.18 -7.67
C ILE A 39 -1.16 4.43 -7.72
N SER A 40 -0.72 5.54 -7.14
CA SER A 40 0.71 5.85 -7.06
C SER A 40 1.45 4.79 -6.25
N LEU A 41 0.84 4.36 -5.15
CA LEU A 41 1.45 3.37 -4.27
C LEU A 41 1.62 2.04 -4.98
N ILE A 42 0.63 1.65 -5.79
CA ILE A 42 0.73 0.40 -6.56
C ILE A 42 1.95 0.43 -7.47
N SER A 43 2.16 1.54 -8.17
CA SER A 43 3.32 1.68 -9.04
C SER A 43 4.62 1.55 -8.26
N GLU A 44 4.68 2.16 -7.09
CA GLU A 44 5.88 2.08 -6.26
C GLU A 44 6.13 0.67 -5.79
N ILE A 45 5.08 -0.04 -5.41
CA ILE A 45 5.20 -1.41 -4.96
C ILE A 45 5.69 -2.30 -6.09
N GLU A 46 5.14 -2.11 -7.29
CA GLU A 46 5.57 -2.89 -8.45
C GLU A 46 7.06 -2.71 -8.71
N ASN A 47 7.54 -1.47 -8.60
CA ASN A 47 8.96 -1.18 -8.79
C ASN A 47 9.83 -1.78 -7.70
N GLU A 48 9.39 -1.59 -6.46
CA GLU A 48 10.21 -2.00 -5.32
C GLU A 48 10.34 -3.50 -5.21
N PHE A 49 9.27 -4.22 -5.49
CA PHE A 49 9.24 -5.67 -5.35
C PHE A 49 9.37 -6.39 -6.68
N ASN A 50 9.46 -5.65 -7.77
CA ASN A 50 9.62 -6.21 -9.11
C ASN A 50 8.49 -7.20 -9.45
N ILE A 51 7.26 -6.76 -9.26
CA ILE A 51 6.08 -7.57 -9.55
C ILE A 51 5.11 -6.76 -10.40
N ASP A 52 4.19 -7.46 -11.04
CA ASP A 52 3.09 -6.85 -11.80
C ASP A 52 1.79 -7.08 -11.06
N ILE A 53 1.10 -6.01 -10.73
CA ILE A 53 -0.19 -6.09 -10.05
C ILE A 53 -1.27 -5.73 -11.06
N SER A 54 -2.19 -6.66 -11.28
CA SER A 54 -3.28 -6.45 -12.22
C SER A 54 -4.45 -5.78 -11.52
N PHE A 55 -4.88 -4.63 -12.04
CA PHE A 55 -6.03 -3.92 -11.46
C PHE A 55 -7.31 -4.73 -11.56
N ASP A 56 -7.36 -5.67 -12.50
CA ASP A 56 -8.55 -6.51 -12.65
C ASP A 56 -8.68 -7.53 -11.54
N ASP A 57 -7.58 -7.82 -10.85
CA ASP A 57 -7.55 -8.85 -9.82
C ASP A 57 -7.55 -8.30 -8.41
N ILE A 58 -7.62 -6.99 -8.26
CA ILE A 58 -7.59 -6.37 -6.93
C ILE A 58 -8.72 -5.37 -6.79
N GLU A 59 -9.00 -5.03 -5.54
CA GLU A 59 -9.97 -3.99 -5.24
C GLU A 59 -9.29 -2.94 -4.39
N LEU A 60 -9.79 -1.71 -4.50
CA LEU A 60 -9.19 -0.59 -3.80
C LEU A 60 -9.10 -0.82 -2.30
N GLU A 61 -10.13 -1.39 -1.72
CA GLU A 61 -10.18 -1.60 -0.28
C GLU A 61 -9.14 -2.60 0.21
N GLN A 62 -8.55 -3.37 -0.69
CA GLN A 62 -7.47 -4.28 -0.30
C GLN A 62 -6.20 -3.52 0.07
N PHE A 63 -6.14 -2.23 -0.23
CA PHE A 63 -5.02 -1.39 0.15
C PHE A 63 -5.30 -0.59 1.41
N ASN A 64 -6.36 -0.94 2.12
CA ASN A 64 -6.75 -0.20 3.32
C ASN A 64 -5.82 -0.46 4.51
N THR A 65 -5.22 -1.63 4.59
CA THR A 65 -4.30 -1.95 5.68
C THR A 65 -3.00 -2.52 5.14
N ILE A 66 -1.95 -2.39 5.93
CA ILE A 66 -0.66 -2.95 5.56
C ILE A 66 -0.77 -4.46 5.41
N GLU A 67 -1.51 -5.08 6.29
CA GLU A 67 -1.75 -6.52 6.26
C GLU A 67 -2.28 -6.99 4.91
N SER A 68 -3.29 -6.27 4.42
CA SER A 68 -3.90 -6.61 3.13
C SER A 68 -2.93 -6.37 1.98
N ILE A 69 -2.16 -5.30 2.07
CA ILE A 69 -1.17 -4.98 1.04
C ILE A 69 -0.12 -6.09 0.95
N ILE A 70 0.32 -6.57 2.10
CA ILE A 70 1.28 -7.68 2.13
C ILE A 70 0.70 -8.90 1.43
N GLY A 71 -0.58 -9.18 1.68
CA GLY A 71 -1.25 -10.30 1.04
C GLY A 71 -1.25 -10.18 -0.47
N ILE A 72 -1.46 -8.97 -0.98
CA ILE A 72 -1.44 -8.72 -2.42
C ILE A 72 -0.05 -8.95 -2.97
N ILE A 73 0.96 -8.44 -2.29
CA ILE A 73 2.34 -8.60 -2.76
C ILE A 73 2.69 -10.08 -2.84
N GLU A 74 2.30 -10.84 -1.82
CA GLU A 74 2.58 -12.27 -1.80
C GLU A 74 1.83 -13.01 -2.91
N LYS A 75 0.63 -12.55 -3.22
CA LYS A 75 -0.18 -13.17 -4.27
C LYS A 75 0.48 -13.02 -5.65
N PHE A 76 1.04 -11.85 -5.92
CA PHE A 76 1.62 -11.56 -7.22
C PHE A 76 3.12 -11.82 -7.27
N SER A 77 3.71 -12.13 -6.15
CA SER A 77 5.13 -12.44 -6.06
C SER A 77 5.31 -13.94 -6.20
N LYS A 78 6.20 -14.34 -7.06
CA LYS A 78 6.41 -15.77 -7.30
C LYS A 78 7.77 -16.24 -6.87
#